data_a9dfe9d8a34edd3aebecd8681fd95cf2
#
_entry.id   a9dfe9d8a34edd3aebecd8681fd95cf2
#
_cell.length_a   1.000
_cell.length_b   1.000
_cell.length_c   1.000
_cell.angle_alpha   90.00
_cell.angle_beta   90.00
_cell.angle_gamma   90.00
#
_symmetry.space_group_name_H-M   'P 1'
#
loop_
_entity.id
_entity.type
_entity.pdbx_description
1 polymer ?
#
loop_
_entity_poly.entity_id
_entity_poly.type
_entity_poly.pdbx_seq_one_letter_code
_entity_poly.pdbx_strand_id
1 'polypeptide(L)'
;MLKVLLVDDEPFIIQGLKVLIDWEQEGYMIAGTASNGKEAYDFLKKESVDLIIADIQMPVMTGLDLQEAIRKENLSNAYFVILSGYADFEYARRALQNECTDYILKPVDRDMLLKLLNRVSAMRDEAVSYTHLRAHETSAHL
;
A
#
# COMPACT_ATOMS: atom_id res chain seq x y z
N MET A 1 -7.46 2.49 13.63
CA MET A 1 -7.66 2.51 12.17
C MET A 1 -6.35 2.34 11.44
N LEU A 2 -6.35 1.62 10.36
CA LEU A 2 -5.19 1.51 9.50
C LEU A 2 -5.06 2.78 8.63
N LYS A 3 -3.84 3.25 8.49
CA LYS A 3 -3.56 4.49 7.73
C LYS A 3 -3.16 4.17 6.30
N VAL A 4 -3.72 4.90 5.35
CA VAL A 4 -3.49 4.69 3.91
C VAL A 4 -2.87 5.93 3.29
N LEU A 5 -1.86 5.74 2.45
CA LEU A 5 -1.31 6.77 1.57
C LEU A 5 -1.71 6.45 0.14
N LEU A 6 -2.38 7.37 -0.52
CA LEU A 6 -2.75 7.24 -1.94
C LEU A 6 -1.78 8.04 -2.80
N VAL A 7 -1.20 7.41 -3.81
CA VAL A 7 -0.19 8.03 -4.66
C VAL A 7 -0.58 7.89 -6.13
N ASP A 8 -0.88 9.01 -6.78
CA ASP A 8 -1.22 9.05 -8.20
C ASP A 8 -1.06 10.48 -8.70
N ASP A 9 -0.52 10.64 -9.91
CA ASP A 9 -0.31 11.97 -10.49
C ASP A 9 -1.60 12.58 -11.08
N GLU A 10 -2.66 11.79 -11.18
CA GLU A 10 -3.95 12.25 -11.68
C GLU A 10 -4.90 12.55 -10.51
N PRO A 11 -5.20 13.84 -10.25
CA PRO A 11 -6.02 14.20 -9.09
C PRO A 11 -7.40 13.55 -9.08
N PHE A 12 -8.00 13.35 -10.27
CA PHE A 12 -9.33 12.74 -10.33
C PHE A 12 -9.32 11.26 -9.94
N ILE A 13 -8.21 10.55 -10.13
CA ILE A 13 -8.07 9.17 -9.66
C ILE A 13 -8.05 9.16 -8.13
N ILE A 14 -7.29 10.05 -7.53
CA ILE A 14 -7.24 10.19 -6.05
C ILE A 14 -8.64 10.50 -5.51
N GLN A 15 -9.34 11.45 -6.12
CA GLN A 15 -10.70 11.80 -5.68
C GLN A 15 -11.67 10.63 -5.88
N GLY A 16 -11.54 9.92 -7.00
CA GLY A 16 -12.35 8.74 -7.27
C GLY A 16 -12.16 7.65 -6.22
N LEU A 17 -10.92 7.37 -5.85
CA LEU A 17 -10.62 6.38 -4.81
C LEU A 17 -11.20 6.79 -3.46
N LYS A 18 -11.11 8.08 -3.11
CA LYS A 18 -11.62 8.59 -1.84
C LYS A 18 -13.13 8.39 -1.69
N VAL A 19 -13.88 8.53 -2.79
CA VAL A 19 -15.34 8.46 -2.75
C VAL A 19 -15.89 7.10 -3.13
N LEU A 20 -15.05 6.19 -3.61
CA LEU A 20 -15.48 4.88 -4.11
C LEU A 20 -16.09 4.02 -3.01
N ILE A 21 -15.55 4.13 -1.80
CA ILE A 21 -16.02 3.39 -0.63
C ILE A 21 -16.00 4.30 0.60
N ASP A 22 -16.61 3.83 1.68
CA ASP A 22 -16.48 4.46 2.99
C ASP A 22 -15.28 3.82 3.71
N TRP A 23 -14.14 4.48 3.62
CA TRP A 23 -12.87 3.97 4.17
C TRP A 23 -12.95 3.74 5.68
N GLU A 24 -13.59 4.68 6.40
CA GLU A 24 -13.70 4.57 7.85
C GLU A 24 -14.52 3.35 8.26
N GLN A 25 -15.58 3.06 7.52
CA GLN A 25 -16.41 1.88 7.78
C GLN A 25 -15.59 0.59 7.60
N GLU A 26 -14.60 0.61 6.70
CA GLU A 26 -13.73 -0.55 6.47
C GLU A 26 -12.54 -0.59 7.41
N GLY A 27 -12.44 0.34 8.34
CA GLY A 27 -11.36 0.37 9.33
C GLY A 27 -10.11 1.10 8.87
N TYR A 28 -10.22 1.96 7.86
CA TYR A 28 -9.09 2.70 7.29
C TYR A 28 -9.32 4.19 7.34
N MET A 29 -8.23 4.95 7.43
CA MET A 29 -8.28 6.39 7.24
C MET A 29 -7.23 6.78 6.21
N ILE A 30 -7.57 7.71 5.33
CA ILE A 30 -6.62 8.23 4.36
C ILE A 30 -5.75 9.27 5.07
N ALA A 31 -4.50 8.88 5.36
CA ALA A 31 -3.57 9.73 6.10
C ALA A 31 -2.98 10.84 5.23
N GLY A 32 -2.92 10.61 3.93
CA GLY A 32 -2.42 11.59 2.99
C GLY A 32 -2.50 11.14 1.56
N THR A 33 -2.15 12.04 0.66
CA THR A 33 -2.06 11.77 -0.77
C THR A 33 -0.76 12.36 -1.30
N ALA A 34 -0.25 11.78 -2.37
CA ALA A 34 0.94 12.28 -3.04
C ALA A 34 0.73 12.19 -4.55
N SER A 35 1.31 13.12 -5.29
CA SER A 35 1.15 13.18 -6.74
C SER A 35 2.29 12.54 -7.51
N ASN A 36 3.31 12.05 -6.83
CA ASN A 36 4.41 11.30 -7.42
C ASN A 36 5.17 10.54 -6.34
N GLY A 37 6.11 9.70 -6.76
CA GLY A 37 6.89 8.89 -5.83
C GLY A 37 7.76 9.71 -4.88
N LYS A 38 8.27 10.84 -5.33
CA LYS A 38 9.13 11.69 -4.50
C LYS A 38 8.33 12.31 -3.34
N GLU A 39 7.13 12.81 -3.62
CA GLU A 39 6.26 13.32 -2.56
C GLU A 39 5.88 12.23 -1.57
N ALA A 40 5.60 11.02 -2.07
CA ALA A 40 5.29 9.88 -1.22
C ALA A 40 6.51 9.51 -0.35
N TYR A 41 7.68 9.49 -0.94
CA TYR A 41 8.93 9.22 -0.24
C TYR A 41 9.14 10.21 0.92
N ASP A 42 8.97 11.50 0.64
CA ASP A 42 9.12 12.54 1.65
C ASP A 42 8.06 12.41 2.75
N PHE A 43 6.84 12.06 2.39
CA PHE A 43 5.76 11.83 3.35
C PHE A 43 6.12 10.68 4.30
N LEU A 44 6.64 9.58 3.76
CA LEU A 44 6.97 8.39 4.55
C LEU A 44 8.14 8.62 5.50
N LYS A 45 8.98 9.60 5.25
CA LYS A 45 10.04 9.99 6.18
C LYS A 45 9.49 10.66 7.44
N LYS A 46 8.31 11.27 7.33
CA LYS A 46 7.71 12.05 8.41
C LYS A 46 6.60 11.31 9.13
N GLU A 47 5.85 10.47 8.42
CA GLU A 47 4.70 9.77 8.96
C GLU A 47 4.70 8.32 8.55
N SER A 48 4.27 7.44 9.46
CA SER A 48 4.09 6.03 9.15
C SER A 48 2.67 5.78 8.64
N VAL A 49 2.56 4.83 7.72
CA VAL A 49 1.26 4.35 7.22
C VAL A 49 1.27 2.83 7.23
N ASP A 50 0.09 2.24 7.07
CA ASP A 50 -0.08 0.79 7.05
C ASP A 50 -0.24 0.23 5.65
N LEU A 51 -0.71 1.04 4.72
CA LEU A 51 -0.98 0.65 3.34
C LEU A 51 -0.63 1.80 2.40
N ILE A 52 0.07 1.47 1.33
CA ILE A 52 0.38 2.41 0.25
C ILE A 52 -0.28 1.87 -1.02
N ILE A 53 -1.10 2.69 -1.65
CA ILE A 53 -1.71 2.37 -2.95
C ILE A 53 -1.14 3.37 -3.94
N ALA A 54 -0.30 2.91 -4.87
CA ALA A 54 0.46 3.78 -5.75
C ALA A 54 0.27 3.42 -7.22
N ASP A 55 0.09 4.44 -8.05
CA ASP A 55 0.16 4.30 -9.50
C ASP A 55 1.59 3.94 -9.91
N ILE A 56 1.73 3.24 -11.02
CA ILE A 56 3.04 2.80 -11.49
C ILE A 56 3.77 3.90 -12.26
N GLN A 57 3.06 4.60 -13.13
CA GLN A 57 3.67 5.64 -13.97
C GLN A 57 3.34 7.04 -13.49
N MET A 58 4.35 7.69 -12.93
CA MET A 58 4.26 9.05 -12.41
C MET A 58 5.53 9.80 -12.76
N PRO A 59 5.47 11.14 -12.90
CA PRO A 59 6.68 11.91 -13.14
C PRO A 59 7.60 11.90 -11.91
N VAL A 60 8.84 12.24 -12.12
CA VAL A 60 9.90 12.38 -11.10
C VAL A 60 10.34 11.03 -10.53
N MET A 61 9.44 10.30 -9.91
CA MET A 61 9.71 8.97 -9.35
C MET A 61 8.48 8.11 -9.55
N THR A 62 8.65 6.97 -10.21
CA THR A 62 7.54 6.04 -10.48
C THR A 62 7.16 5.26 -9.23
N GLY A 63 6.00 4.57 -9.30
CA GLY A 63 5.59 3.68 -8.22
C GLY A 63 6.58 2.55 -7.96
N LEU A 64 7.21 2.02 -9.03
CA LEU A 64 8.23 0.98 -8.88
C LEU A 64 9.50 1.53 -8.23
N ASP A 65 9.92 2.73 -8.62
CA ASP A 65 11.08 3.38 -8.01
C ASP A 65 10.84 3.65 -6.53
N LEU A 66 9.62 4.08 -6.18
CA LEU A 66 9.22 4.29 -4.80
C LEU A 66 9.29 2.98 -4.01
N GLN A 67 8.77 1.91 -4.57
CA GLN A 67 8.80 0.59 -3.92
C GLN A 67 10.23 0.14 -3.65
N GLU A 68 11.11 0.30 -4.65
CA GLU A 68 12.53 -0.04 -4.49
C GLU A 68 13.21 0.79 -3.42
N ALA A 69 12.94 2.10 -3.37
CA ALA A 69 13.50 2.98 -2.36
C ALA A 69 13.04 2.60 -0.96
N ILE A 70 11.76 2.31 -0.79
CA ILE A 70 11.20 1.88 0.49
C ILE A 70 11.91 0.61 0.98
N ARG A 71 12.10 -0.35 0.10
CA ARG A 71 12.74 -1.62 0.43
C ARG A 71 14.21 -1.43 0.79
N LYS A 72 14.96 -0.71 -0.06
CA LYS A 72 16.40 -0.50 0.14
C LYS A 72 16.72 0.26 1.42
N GLU A 73 15.93 1.28 1.71
CA GLU A 73 16.17 2.17 2.85
C GLU A 73 15.40 1.75 4.10
N ASN A 74 14.63 0.67 4.01
CA ASN A 74 13.77 0.20 5.09
C ASN A 74 12.89 1.34 5.63
N LEU A 75 12.34 2.12 4.71
CA LEU A 75 11.65 3.36 5.00
C LEU A 75 10.28 3.16 5.65
N SER A 76 9.60 2.06 5.31
CA SER A 76 8.25 1.79 5.78
C SER A 76 7.99 0.29 5.82
N ASN A 77 7.17 -0.14 6.77
CA ASN A 77 6.69 -1.51 6.86
C ASN A 77 5.28 -1.66 6.28
N ALA A 78 4.79 -0.64 5.57
CA ALA A 78 3.46 -0.66 4.98
C ALA A 78 3.33 -1.74 3.91
N TYR A 79 2.12 -2.29 3.77
CA TYR A 79 1.79 -3.10 2.61
C TYR A 79 1.79 -2.18 1.39
N PHE A 80 2.30 -2.68 0.28
CA PHE A 80 2.48 -1.87 -0.93
C PHE A 80 1.66 -2.47 -2.08
N VAL A 81 0.72 -1.71 -2.61
CA VAL A 81 -0.15 -2.12 -3.70
C VAL A 81 0.10 -1.20 -4.90
N ILE A 82 0.33 -1.81 -6.06
CA ILE A 82 0.50 -1.09 -7.32
C ILE A 82 -0.82 -1.06 -8.07
N LEU A 83 -1.26 0.12 -8.49
CA LEU A 83 -2.36 0.29 -9.43
C LEU A 83 -1.77 0.69 -10.78
N SER A 84 -2.19 0.04 -11.85
CA SER A 84 -1.70 0.35 -13.19
C SER A 84 -2.79 0.21 -14.24
N GLY A 85 -2.80 1.13 -15.20
CA GLY A 85 -3.63 1.00 -16.39
C GLY A 85 -3.00 0.14 -17.48
N TYR A 86 -1.77 -0.35 -17.25
CA TYR A 86 -1.01 -1.12 -18.22
C TYR A 86 -0.93 -2.57 -17.82
N ALA A 87 -1.42 -3.44 -18.72
CA ALA A 87 -1.27 -4.89 -18.54
C ALA A 87 0.12 -5.28 -19.06
N ASP A 88 1.17 -4.78 -18.41
CA ASP A 88 2.54 -5.01 -18.82
C ASP A 88 3.20 -6.03 -17.91
N PHE A 89 3.66 -7.11 -18.50
CA PHE A 89 4.29 -8.21 -17.78
C PHE A 89 5.54 -7.77 -17.02
N GLU A 90 6.34 -6.89 -17.62
CA GLU A 90 7.58 -6.43 -16.98
C GLU A 90 7.32 -5.60 -15.72
N TYR A 91 6.29 -4.77 -15.74
CA TYR A 91 5.91 -4.00 -14.55
C TYR A 91 5.43 -4.93 -13.45
N ALA A 92 4.59 -5.90 -13.78
CA ALA A 92 4.10 -6.87 -12.83
C ALA A 92 5.27 -7.68 -12.23
N ARG A 93 6.20 -8.11 -13.09
CA ARG A 93 7.36 -8.87 -12.65
C ARG A 93 8.24 -8.07 -11.70
N ARG A 94 8.54 -6.81 -12.03
CA ARG A 94 9.33 -5.93 -11.17
C ARG A 94 8.66 -5.70 -9.82
N ALA A 95 7.34 -5.47 -9.84
CA ALA A 95 6.58 -5.26 -8.63
C ALA A 95 6.65 -6.49 -7.71
N LEU A 96 6.49 -7.69 -8.28
CA LEU A 96 6.56 -8.93 -7.52
C LEU A 96 7.98 -9.19 -6.99
N GLN A 97 9.01 -8.89 -7.78
CA GLN A 97 10.40 -9.02 -7.33
C GLN A 97 10.71 -8.11 -6.15
N ASN A 98 10.04 -6.96 -6.07
CA ASN A 98 10.19 -6.01 -4.98
C ASN A 98 9.18 -6.26 -3.84
N GLU A 99 8.55 -7.43 -3.86
CA GLU A 99 7.65 -7.90 -2.79
C GLU A 99 6.43 -7.01 -2.57
N CYS A 100 5.78 -6.55 -3.68
CA CYS A 100 4.51 -5.84 -3.51
C CYS A 100 3.44 -6.78 -2.99
N THR A 101 2.52 -6.23 -2.21
CA THR A 101 1.41 -6.99 -1.65
C THR A 101 0.44 -7.42 -2.74
N ASP A 102 0.18 -6.53 -3.69
CA ASP A 102 -0.72 -6.81 -4.80
C ASP A 102 -0.43 -5.89 -5.98
N TYR A 103 -0.86 -6.33 -7.16
CA TYR A 103 -0.74 -5.58 -8.40
C TYR A 103 -2.11 -5.59 -9.06
N ILE A 104 -2.77 -4.45 -9.11
CA ILE A 104 -4.15 -4.34 -9.58
C ILE A 104 -4.22 -3.46 -10.84
N LEU A 105 -4.94 -3.93 -11.84
CA LEU A 105 -5.16 -3.18 -13.08
C LEU A 105 -6.32 -2.20 -12.94
N LYS A 106 -6.14 -0.98 -13.42
CA LYS A 106 -7.22 0.01 -13.52
C LYS A 106 -8.16 -0.37 -14.66
N PRO A 107 -9.45 -0.02 -14.59
CA PRO A 107 -10.10 0.75 -13.53
C PRO A 107 -10.42 -0.11 -12.31
N VAL A 108 -10.27 0.49 -11.14
CA VAL A 108 -10.57 -0.17 -9.86
C VAL A 108 -12.06 0.02 -9.57
N ASP A 109 -12.78 -1.07 -9.35
CA ASP A 109 -14.16 -0.97 -8.92
C ASP A 109 -14.26 -1.18 -7.40
N ARG A 110 -15.47 -0.95 -6.89
CA ARG A 110 -15.74 -1.02 -5.45
C ARG A 110 -15.40 -2.39 -4.87
N ASP A 111 -15.80 -3.47 -5.56
CA ASP A 111 -15.58 -4.82 -5.06
C ASP A 111 -14.10 -5.17 -5.01
N MET A 112 -13.34 -4.78 -6.01
CA MET A 112 -11.90 -5.00 -6.03
C MET A 112 -11.22 -4.31 -4.86
N LEU A 113 -11.59 -3.06 -4.61
CA LEU A 113 -11.01 -2.29 -3.52
C LEU A 113 -11.38 -2.88 -2.16
N LEU A 114 -12.64 -3.25 -1.95
CA LEU A 114 -13.08 -3.87 -0.70
C LEU A 114 -12.36 -5.19 -0.44
N LYS A 115 -12.19 -6.01 -1.46
CA LYS A 115 -11.46 -7.28 -1.33
C LYS A 115 -10.01 -7.04 -0.97
N LEU A 116 -9.37 -6.04 -1.58
CA LEU A 116 -8.00 -5.66 -1.24
C LEU A 116 -7.89 -5.27 0.22
N LEU A 117 -8.76 -4.38 0.69
CA LEU A 117 -8.71 -3.89 2.06
C LEU A 117 -8.96 -5.01 3.07
N ASN A 118 -9.89 -5.92 2.77
CA ASN A 118 -10.15 -7.06 3.64
C ASN A 118 -8.94 -7.99 3.71
N ARG A 119 -8.27 -8.21 2.59
CA ARG A 119 -7.07 -9.05 2.55
C ARG A 119 -5.92 -8.42 3.35
N VAL A 120 -5.69 -7.12 3.20
CA VAL A 120 -4.65 -6.41 3.94
C VAL A 120 -4.95 -6.45 5.43
N SER A 121 -6.19 -6.22 5.83
CA SER A 121 -6.59 -6.31 7.24
C SER A 121 -6.36 -7.69 7.82
N ALA A 122 -6.70 -8.74 7.05
CA ALA A 122 -6.47 -10.13 7.48
C ALA A 122 -4.97 -10.42 7.65
N MET A 123 -4.14 -9.99 6.71
CA MET A 123 -2.70 -10.17 6.81
C MET A 123 -2.11 -9.43 8.01
N ARG A 124 -2.60 -8.23 8.30
CA ARG A 124 -2.18 -7.46 9.46
C ARG A 124 -2.55 -8.17 10.74
N ASP A 125 -3.77 -8.69 10.84
CA ASP A 125 -4.24 -9.42 12.01
C ASP A 125 -3.43 -10.71 12.24
N GLU A 126 -3.15 -11.45 11.18
CA GLU A 126 -2.31 -12.65 11.25
C GLU A 126 -0.91 -12.31 11.74
N ALA A 127 -0.31 -11.26 11.21
CA ALA A 127 1.03 -10.83 11.61
C ALA A 127 1.09 -10.46 13.08
N VAL A 128 0.08 -9.72 13.57
CA VAL A 128 -0.03 -9.34 14.99
C VAL A 128 -0.25 -10.58 15.85
N SER A 129 -1.16 -11.47 15.47
CA SER A 129 -1.43 -12.70 16.20
C SER A 129 -0.21 -13.61 16.27
N TYR A 130 0.49 -13.78 15.16
CA TYR A 130 1.70 -14.60 15.11
C TYR A 130 2.78 -14.04 16.04
N THR A 131 3.01 -12.75 16.00
CA THR A 131 4.00 -12.09 16.85
C THR A 131 3.64 -12.26 18.32
N HIS A 132 2.36 -12.10 18.67
CA HIS A 132 1.88 -12.25 20.03
C HIS A 132 2.06 -13.69 20.54
N LEU A 133 1.67 -14.67 19.73
CA LEU A 133 1.82 -16.08 20.08
C LEU A 133 3.29 -16.47 20.27
N ARG A 134 4.16 -15.99 19.39
CA ARG A 134 5.58 -16.27 19.47
C ARG A 134 6.20 -15.68 20.73
N ALA A 135 5.83 -14.47 21.09
CA ALA A 135 6.29 -13.84 22.32
C ALA A 135 5.82 -14.62 23.54
N HIS A 136 4.57 -15.10 23.52
CA HIS A 136 3.99 -15.90 24.59
C HIS A 136 4.71 -17.25 24.74
N GLU A 137 4.97 -17.94 23.65
CA GLU A 137 5.72 -19.20 23.65
C GLU A 137 7.11 -19.02 24.24
N THR A 138 7.81 -17.96 23.84
CA THR A 138 9.13 -17.65 24.40
C THR A 138 9.06 -17.44 25.90
N SER A 139 8.06 -16.75 26.39
CA SER A 139 7.84 -16.56 27.81
C SER A 139 7.57 -17.87 28.52
N ALA A 140 6.85 -18.79 27.90
CA ALA A 140 6.52 -20.09 28.47
C ALA A 140 7.75 -20.98 28.64
N HIS A 141 8.78 -20.81 27.85
CA HIS A 141 10.01 -21.58 27.93
C HIS A 141 11.01 -21.06 28.97
N LEU A 142 10.75 -19.90 29.49
CA LEU A 142 11.58 -19.31 30.52
C LEU A 142 11.07 -19.70 31.91
#